data_3c2bb24a33dfeed586c2d6436dcaa8cb
#
_entry.id   3c2bb24a33dfeed586c2d6436dcaa8cb
#
_cell.length_a   1.000
_cell.length_b   1.000
_cell.length_c   1.000
_cell.angle_alpha   90.00
_cell.angle_beta   90.00
_cell.angle_gamma   90.00
#
_symmetry.space_group_name_H-M   'P 1'
#
loop_
_entity.id
_entity.type
_entity.pdbx_description
1 polymer ?
#
loop_
_entity_poly.entity_id
_entity_poly.type
_entity_poly.pdbx_seq_one_letter_code
_entity_poly.pdbx_strand_id
1 'polypeptide(L)'
;MDEQVTVRDLFYGTILPSGADSAVSLATYVAGSQEAFVDMMNQELEKMGLSETTHFTNCVGIYNDDHYSTPYDMAMILKAAMDNDLCREVLGTRTYTTSKSKPHPDGITISNWFLRRIEDKDTHSEIIGAKTGFVNQSGSCAASMAQTPDGKEYICVTAGSTSSWRCIYDHVDIYDA
;
A
#
# COMPACT_ATOMS: atom_id res chain seq x y z
N MET A 1 -0.42 21.84 -14.85
CA MET A 1 0.08 22.78 -13.83
C MET A 1 1.45 22.26 -13.43
N ASP A 2 2.47 23.10 -13.54
CA ASP A 2 3.87 22.65 -13.30
C ASP A 2 4.22 22.82 -11.80
N GLU A 3 3.62 21.97 -10.96
CA GLU A 3 3.97 21.91 -9.56
C GLU A 3 5.21 21.02 -9.39
N GLN A 4 6.21 21.52 -8.68
CA GLN A 4 7.37 20.73 -8.29
C GLN A 4 7.08 20.07 -6.94
N VAL A 5 7.19 18.74 -6.90
CA VAL A 5 7.04 17.92 -5.70
C VAL A 5 8.28 17.05 -5.51
N THR A 6 8.58 16.65 -4.29
CA THR A 6 9.71 15.76 -4.03
C THR A 6 9.32 14.30 -4.31
N VAL A 7 10.31 13.47 -4.65
CA VAL A 7 10.11 12.01 -4.77
C VAL A 7 9.57 11.43 -3.47
N ARG A 8 10.01 11.97 -2.31
CA ARG A 8 9.50 11.57 -1.00
C ARG A 8 8.01 11.87 -0.85
N ASP A 9 7.56 13.07 -1.24
CA ASP A 9 6.13 13.44 -1.21
C ASP A 9 5.29 12.51 -2.08
N LEU A 10 5.79 12.15 -3.28
CA LEU A 10 5.10 11.20 -4.16
C LEU A 10 5.02 9.80 -3.54
N PHE A 11 6.07 9.37 -2.83
CA PHE A 11 6.06 8.07 -2.15
C PHE A 11 4.97 8.02 -1.06
N TYR A 12 4.92 9.04 -0.20
CA TYR A 12 3.83 9.16 0.79
C TYR A 12 2.47 9.34 0.12
N GLY A 13 2.37 10.14 -0.95
CA GLY A 13 1.15 10.32 -1.73
C GLY A 13 0.62 9.04 -2.35
N THR A 14 1.49 8.13 -2.78
CA THR A 14 1.11 6.81 -3.30
C THR A 14 0.53 5.91 -2.22
N ILE A 15 1.15 5.87 -1.04
CA ILE A 15 0.80 4.89 -0.01
C ILE A 15 -0.34 5.39 0.89
N LEU A 16 -0.26 6.59 1.45
CA LEU A 16 -1.19 7.03 2.49
C LEU A 16 -2.62 7.24 1.95
N PRO A 17 -2.85 8.17 0.99
CA PRO A 17 -4.19 8.38 0.41
C PRO A 17 -4.46 7.45 -0.78
N SER A 18 -3.51 6.59 -1.17
CA SER A 18 -3.61 5.75 -2.38
C SER A 18 -3.70 6.60 -3.67
N GLY A 19 -2.86 7.64 -3.79
CA GLY A 19 -2.85 8.59 -4.90
C GLY A 19 -2.34 7.96 -6.20
N ALA A 20 -3.23 7.78 -7.17
CA ALA A 20 -2.90 7.22 -8.48
C ALA A 20 -1.95 8.14 -9.27
N ASP A 21 -2.14 9.46 -9.18
CA ASP A 21 -1.28 10.47 -9.78
C ASP A 21 0.15 10.42 -9.24
N SER A 22 0.30 10.23 -7.93
CA SER A 22 1.60 10.06 -7.28
C SER A 22 2.29 8.77 -7.74
N ALA A 23 1.54 7.66 -7.83
CA ALA A 23 2.07 6.38 -8.31
C ALA A 23 2.54 6.45 -9.76
N VAL A 24 1.73 7.05 -10.66
CA VAL A 24 2.10 7.24 -12.06
C VAL A 24 3.31 8.17 -12.21
N SER A 25 3.37 9.23 -11.40
CA SER A 25 4.51 10.16 -11.40
C SER A 25 5.80 9.47 -10.99
N LEU A 26 5.77 8.63 -9.92
CA LEU A 26 6.92 7.82 -9.51
C LEU A 26 7.31 6.81 -10.59
N ALA A 27 6.36 6.09 -11.15
CA ALA A 27 6.60 5.11 -12.20
C ALA A 27 7.29 5.75 -13.40
N THR A 28 6.80 6.91 -13.86
CA THR A 28 7.39 7.66 -14.96
C THR A 28 8.79 8.19 -14.61
N TYR A 29 8.98 8.66 -13.37
CA TYR A 29 10.28 9.14 -12.92
C TYR A 29 11.34 8.04 -12.89
N VAL A 30 10.97 6.83 -12.44
CA VAL A 30 11.89 5.69 -12.29
C VAL A 30 12.19 5.02 -13.64
N ALA A 31 11.15 4.77 -14.44
CA ALA A 31 11.24 3.90 -15.63
C ALA A 31 11.05 4.63 -16.97
N GLY A 32 10.70 5.93 -16.94
CA GLY A 32 10.42 6.73 -18.13
C GLY A 32 8.97 6.63 -18.61
N SER A 33 8.27 5.54 -18.30
CA SER A 33 6.83 5.38 -18.58
C SER A 33 6.18 4.45 -17.56
N GLN A 34 4.84 4.46 -17.52
CA GLN A 34 4.07 3.54 -16.69
C GLN A 34 4.23 2.08 -17.15
N GLU A 35 4.24 1.86 -18.45
CA GLU A 35 4.41 0.53 -19.06
C GLU A 35 5.76 -0.07 -18.67
N ALA A 36 6.85 0.68 -18.83
CA ALA A 36 8.20 0.22 -18.45
C ALA A 36 8.31 -0.06 -16.95
N PHE A 37 7.57 0.71 -16.10
CA PHE A 37 7.53 0.44 -14.67
C PHE A 37 6.76 -0.84 -14.34
N VAL A 38 5.66 -1.11 -15.05
CA VAL A 38 4.90 -2.37 -14.92
C VAL A 38 5.75 -3.58 -15.30
N ASP A 39 6.57 -3.46 -16.36
CA ASP A 39 7.53 -4.50 -16.70
C ASP A 39 8.53 -4.76 -15.56
N MET A 40 9.03 -3.69 -14.90
CA MET A 40 9.89 -3.83 -13.71
C MET A 40 9.14 -4.50 -12.54
N MET A 41 7.87 -4.16 -12.30
CA MET A 41 7.04 -4.81 -11.26
C MET A 41 6.92 -6.31 -11.52
N ASN A 42 6.61 -6.71 -12.75
CA ASN A 42 6.49 -8.14 -13.11
C ASN A 42 7.83 -8.89 -13.06
N GLN A 43 8.95 -8.23 -13.44
CA GLN A 43 10.29 -8.81 -13.24
C GLN A 43 10.61 -9.03 -11.75
N GLU A 44 10.13 -8.17 -10.87
CA GLU A 44 10.30 -8.37 -9.42
C GLU A 44 9.48 -9.55 -8.92
N LEU A 45 8.26 -9.75 -9.43
CA LEU A 45 7.45 -10.95 -9.15
C LEU A 45 8.16 -12.24 -9.57
N GLU A 46 8.83 -12.23 -10.72
CA GLU A 46 9.65 -13.39 -11.18
C GLU A 46 10.76 -13.70 -10.17
N LYS A 47 11.51 -12.68 -9.71
CA LYS A 47 12.58 -12.86 -8.71
C LYS A 47 12.06 -13.38 -7.38
N MET A 48 10.83 -12.97 -7.01
CA MET A 48 10.16 -13.44 -5.79
C MET A 48 9.51 -14.82 -5.95
N GLY A 49 9.43 -15.38 -7.17
CA GLY A 49 8.77 -16.65 -7.47
C GLY A 49 7.24 -16.57 -7.42
N LEU A 50 6.66 -15.41 -7.69
CA LEU A 50 5.23 -15.14 -7.60
C LEU A 50 4.54 -14.98 -8.96
N SER A 51 5.28 -15.01 -10.06
CA SER A 51 4.79 -14.72 -11.41
C SER A 51 3.80 -15.75 -11.98
N GLU A 52 3.67 -16.93 -11.36
CA GLU A 52 2.67 -17.94 -11.76
C GLU A 52 1.26 -17.58 -11.29
N THR A 53 1.13 -16.82 -10.18
CA THR A 53 -0.13 -16.54 -9.50
C THR A 53 -0.41 -15.04 -9.34
N THR A 54 0.53 -14.18 -9.75
CA THR A 54 0.37 -12.72 -9.75
C THR A 54 0.89 -12.11 -11.05
N HIS A 55 0.10 -11.21 -11.63
CA HIS A 55 0.48 -10.42 -12.79
C HIS A 55 -0.10 -9.01 -12.69
N PHE A 56 0.70 -7.99 -12.97
CA PHE A 56 0.29 -6.60 -12.96
C PHE A 56 0.26 -6.01 -14.37
N THR A 57 -0.78 -5.22 -14.66
CA THR A 57 -0.94 -4.49 -15.93
C THR A 57 -0.87 -2.98 -15.76
N ASN A 58 -0.86 -2.49 -14.52
CA ASN A 58 -0.73 -1.07 -14.19
C ASN A 58 -0.16 -0.90 -12.76
N CYS A 59 0.36 0.28 -12.46
CA CYS A 59 0.96 0.60 -11.17
C CYS A 59 -0.01 1.21 -10.15
N VAL A 60 -1.31 1.31 -10.45
CA VAL A 60 -2.31 2.00 -9.62
C VAL A 60 -3.40 1.09 -9.09
N GLY A 61 -3.47 -0.16 -9.54
CA GLY A 61 -4.47 -1.13 -9.09
C GLY A 61 -5.85 -0.98 -9.74
N ILE A 62 -5.93 -0.32 -10.90
CA ILE A 62 -7.17 -0.27 -11.70
C ILE A 62 -7.42 -1.66 -12.29
N TYR A 63 -8.70 -2.05 -12.30
CA TYR A 63 -9.13 -3.34 -12.83
C TYR A 63 -8.73 -3.56 -14.28
N ASN A 64 -8.23 -4.75 -14.54
CA ASN A 64 -8.01 -5.35 -15.85
C ASN A 64 -8.10 -6.87 -15.66
N ASP A 65 -8.61 -7.60 -16.65
CA ASP A 65 -8.76 -9.07 -16.56
C ASP A 65 -7.43 -9.79 -16.32
N ASP A 66 -6.33 -9.21 -16.83
CA ASP A 66 -4.97 -9.73 -16.68
C ASP A 66 -4.24 -9.16 -15.44
N HIS A 67 -4.92 -8.35 -14.59
CA HIS A 67 -4.38 -7.79 -13.35
C HIS A 67 -4.90 -8.57 -12.15
N TYR A 68 -4.13 -9.54 -11.70
CA TYR A 68 -4.56 -10.46 -10.63
C TYR A 68 -3.44 -10.76 -9.65
N SER A 69 -3.83 -11.22 -8.46
CA SER A 69 -2.93 -11.70 -7.41
C SER A 69 -3.67 -12.66 -6.47
N THR A 70 -2.95 -13.20 -5.50
CA THR A 70 -3.50 -13.98 -4.40
C THR A 70 -3.23 -13.29 -3.06
N PRO A 71 -4.01 -13.56 -1.99
CA PRO A 71 -3.69 -13.07 -0.64
C PRO A 71 -2.29 -13.47 -0.17
N TYR A 72 -1.84 -14.67 -0.52
CA TYR A 72 -0.48 -15.14 -0.20
C TYR A 72 0.59 -14.29 -0.88
N ASP A 73 0.46 -14.04 -2.18
CA ASP A 73 1.45 -13.26 -2.93
C ASP A 73 1.48 -11.81 -2.43
N MET A 74 0.32 -11.22 -2.14
CA MET A 74 0.25 -9.88 -1.54
C MET A 74 0.89 -9.84 -0.14
N ALA A 75 0.81 -10.91 0.65
CA ALA A 75 1.53 -11.02 1.91
C ALA A 75 3.05 -11.06 1.70
N MET A 76 3.53 -11.79 0.70
CA MET A 76 4.96 -11.86 0.35
C MET A 76 5.48 -10.52 -0.19
N ILE A 77 4.68 -9.81 -1.01
CA ILE A 77 5.00 -8.46 -1.47
C ILE A 77 5.07 -7.49 -0.30
N LEU A 78 4.09 -7.52 0.61
CA LEU A 78 4.12 -6.68 1.82
C LEU A 78 5.35 -7.00 2.68
N LYS A 79 5.67 -8.29 2.87
CA LYS A 79 6.86 -8.69 3.61
C LYS A 79 8.13 -8.08 3.01
N ALA A 80 8.33 -8.21 1.71
CA ALA A 80 9.49 -7.65 1.01
C ALA A 80 9.52 -6.10 1.13
N ALA A 81 8.38 -5.44 1.04
CA ALA A 81 8.30 -3.99 1.27
C ALA A 81 8.67 -3.60 2.69
N MET A 82 8.22 -4.37 3.69
CA MET A 82 8.53 -4.10 5.11
C MET A 82 9.99 -4.41 5.49
N ASP A 83 10.71 -5.20 4.70
CA ASP A 83 12.15 -5.43 4.86
C ASP A 83 13.00 -4.23 4.33
N ASN A 84 12.40 -3.28 3.61
CA ASN A 84 13.03 -2.04 3.17
C ASN A 84 12.68 -0.89 4.13
N ASP A 85 13.69 -0.21 4.68
CA ASP A 85 13.51 0.83 5.71
C ASP A 85 12.58 1.97 5.28
N LEU A 86 12.71 2.46 4.03
CA LEU A 86 11.87 3.54 3.53
C LEU A 86 10.43 3.08 3.32
N CYS A 87 10.22 1.88 2.76
CA CYS A 87 8.88 1.33 2.59
C CYS A 87 8.21 1.07 3.95
N ARG A 88 8.95 0.51 4.92
CA ARG A 88 8.48 0.32 6.30
C ARG A 88 8.08 1.65 6.94
N GLU A 89 8.89 2.69 6.81
CA GLU A 89 8.57 4.03 7.32
C GLU A 89 7.25 4.54 6.72
N VAL A 90 7.12 4.49 5.39
CA VAL A 90 5.95 5.05 4.70
C VAL A 90 4.69 4.24 4.98
N LEU A 91 4.76 2.90 4.94
CA LEU A 91 3.62 2.01 5.25
C LEU A 91 3.14 2.15 6.69
N GLY A 92 4.05 2.45 7.64
CA GLY A 92 3.76 2.65 9.07
C GLY A 92 3.35 4.08 9.43
N THR A 93 3.42 5.03 8.50
CA THR A 93 3.10 6.43 8.78
C THR A 93 1.59 6.68 8.78
N ARG A 94 1.06 7.22 9.87
CA ARG A 94 -0.38 7.56 10.01
C ARG A 94 -0.76 8.83 9.25
N THR A 95 0.07 9.87 9.39
CA THR A 95 -0.15 11.17 8.73
C THR A 95 1.19 11.76 8.29
N TYR A 96 1.18 12.44 7.15
CA TYR A 96 2.33 13.13 6.60
C TYR A 96 1.89 14.45 5.99
N THR A 97 2.67 15.51 6.19
CA THR A 97 2.47 16.79 5.50
C THR A 97 3.55 16.95 4.45
N THR A 98 3.13 17.13 3.20
CA THR A 98 4.03 17.25 2.06
C THR A 98 4.91 18.50 2.18
N SER A 99 5.97 18.54 1.42
CA SER A 99 6.79 19.74 1.23
C SER A 99 5.93 20.90 0.74
N LYS A 100 6.32 22.11 1.14
CA LYS A 100 5.67 23.33 0.69
C LYS A 100 5.93 23.56 -0.79
N SER A 101 4.90 23.96 -1.51
CA SER A 101 4.98 24.34 -2.91
C SER A 101 4.29 25.68 -3.17
N LYS A 102 4.46 26.24 -4.35
CA LYS A 102 3.83 27.53 -4.69
C LYS A 102 2.29 27.46 -4.61
N PRO A 103 1.60 26.40 -5.12
CA PRO A 103 0.15 26.28 -4.94
C PRO A 103 -0.27 25.81 -3.53
N HIS A 104 0.63 25.17 -2.76
CA HIS A 104 0.37 24.66 -1.42
C HIS A 104 1.43 25.16 -0.42
N PRO A 105 1.35 26.42 0.03
CA PRO A 105 2.39 27.06 0.86
C PRO A 105 2.53 26.44 2.25
N ASP A 106 1.53 25.72 2.73
CA ASP A 106 1.55 25.01 4.01
C ASP A 106 1.75 23.48 3.85
N GLY A 107 1.93 23.01 2.60
CA GLY A 107 1.90 21.59 2.26
C GLY A 107 0.49 21.03 2.23
N ILE A 108 0.37 19.72 1.97
CA ILE A 108 -0.89 18.98 2.00
C ILE A 108 -0.75 17.89 3.06
N THR A 109 -1.66 17.84 4.03
CA THR A 109 -1.68 16.76 5.03
C THR A 109 -2.50 15.58 4.50
N ILE A 110 -1.86 14.44 4.38
CA ILE A 110 -2.40 13.17 3.91
C ILE A 110 -2.31 12.12 5.01
N SER A 111 -3.15 11.10 4.96
CA SER A 111 -3.20 10.07 6.02
C SER A 111 -3.43 8.68 5.46
N ASN A 112 -2.87 7.69 6.16
CA ASN A 112 -3.07 6.28 5.87
C ASN A 112 -4.45 5.84 6.35
N TRP A 113 -5.30 5.47 5.40
CA TRP A 113 -6.69 5.12 5.67
C TRP A 113 -6.86 3.90 6.58
N PHE A 114 -5.99 2.91 6.47
CA PHE A 114 -6.04 1.73 7.31
C PHE A 114 -5.64 2.06 8.75
N LEU A 115 -4.45 2.64 8.91
CA LEU A 115 -3.90 2.94 10.24
C LEU A 115 -4.78 3.88 11.04
N ARG A 116 -5.40 4.88 10.39
CA ARG A 116 -6.32 5.83 11.01
C ARG A 116 -7.64 5.20 11.47
N ARG A 117 -8.04 4.08 10.89
CA ARG A 117 -9.28 3.38 11.22
C ARG A 117 -9.11 2.27 12.24
N ILE A 118 -7.90 1.71 12.36
CA ILE A 118 -7.60 0.63 13.29
C ILE A 118 -6.97 1.13 14.60
N GLU A 119 -6.50 2.39 14.66
CA GLU A 119 -5.71 2.92 15.77
C GLU A 119 -6.42 2.93 17.14
N ASP A 120 -7.76 2.91 17.15
CA ASP A 120 -8.60 2.88 18.36
C ASP A 120 -9.16 1.48 18.67
N LYS A 121 -8.71 0.47 17.95
CA LYS A 121 -9.16 -0.92 18.12
C LYS A 121 -8.13 -1.73 18.91
N ASP A 122 -8.63 -2.65 19.72
CA ASP A 122 -7.78 -3.61 20.42
C ASP A 122 -7.43 -4.76 19.45
N THR A 123 -6.14 -4.95 19.22
CA THR A 123 -5.59 -5.98 18.34
C THR A 123 -4.54 -6.84 19.04
N HIS A 124 -4.35 -6.63 20.37
CA HIS A 124 -3.28 -7.24 21.16
C HIS A 124 -1.86 -7.13 20.55
N SER A 125 -1.74 -6.40 19.44
CA SER A 125 -0.53 -6.20 18.65
C SER A 125 -0.48 -4.78 18.08
N GLU A 126 0.69 -4.23 17.88
CA GLU A 126 0.87 -2.94 17.21
C GLU A 126 0.84 -3.12 15.69
N ILE A 127 -0.03 -2.41 14.97
CA ILE A 127 -0.03 -2.39 13.51
C ILE A 127 1.09 -1.46 13.03
N ILE A 128 2.12 -2.05 12.44
CA ILE A 128 3.37 -1.37 12.05
C ILE A 128 3.44 -0.99 10.56
N GLY A 129 2.47 -1.42 9.77
CA GLY A 129 2.38 -1.03 8.36
C GLY A 129 1.13 -1.58 7.70
N ALA A 130 0.53 -0.82 6.78
CA ALA A 130 -0.65 -1.28 6.07
C ALA A 130 -0.94 -0.51 4.78
N LYS A 131 -1.67 -1.18 3.88
CA LYS A 131 -2.22 -0.61 2.64
C LYS A 131 -3.60 -1.18 2.35
N THR A 132 -4.53 -0.31 1.93
CA THR A 132 -5.87 -0.70 1.46
C THR A 132 -5.94 -0.69 -0.06
N GLY A 133 -6.92 -1.40 -0.62
CA GLY A 133 -7.27 -1.37 -2.02
C GLY A 133 -8.78 -1.59 -2.22
N PHE A 134 -9.31 -1.05 -3.31
CA PHE A 134 -10.70 -1.26 -3.70
C PHE A 134 -10.88 -1.12 -5.20
N VAL A 135 -11.51 -2.10 -5.80
CA VAL A 135 -12.22 -2.01 -7.08
C VAL A 135 -13.51 -2.82 -6.95
N ASN A 136 -14.51 -2.55 -7.79
CA ASN A 136 -15.79 -3.25 -7.69
C ASN A 136 -15.66 -4.78 -7.79
N GLN A 137 -14.69 -5.26 -8.55
CA GLN A 137 -14.44 -6.69 -8.78
C GLN A 137 -13.79 -7.39 -7.59
N SER A 138 -12.87 -6.72 -6.88
CA SER A 138 -12.17 -7.29 -5.73
C SER A 138 -12.86 -7.02 -4.39
N GLY A 139 -13.81 -6.10 -4.34
CA GLY A 139 -14.31 -5.57 -3.07
C GLY A 139 -13.25 -4.79 -2.30
N SER A 140 -13.47 -4.59 -1.01
CA SER A 140 -12.48 -3.96 -0.13
C SER A 140 -11.41 -4.97 0.26
N CYS A 141 -10.15 -4.58 0.05
CA CYS A 141 -8.98 -5.39 0.33
C CYS A 141 -8.03 -4.63 1.27
N ALA A 142 -7.27 -5.36 2.06
CA ALA A 142 -6.18 -4.79 2.84
C ALA A 142 -5.05 -5.80 3.05
N ALA A 143 -3.85 -5.26 3.18
CA ALA A 143 -2.68 -5.97 3.66
C ALA A 143 -2.09 -5.15 4.82
N SER A 144 -1.79 -5.82 5.95
CA SER A 144 -1.17 -5.18 7.11
C SER A 144 -0.14 -6.09 7.76
N MET A 145 0.79 -5.47 8.49
CA MET A 145 1.74 -6.16 9.36
C MET A 145 1.58 -5.64 10.77
N ALA A 146 1.53 -6.56 11.73
CA ALA A 146 1.46 -6.28 13.15
C ALA A 146 2.66 -6.86 13.89
N GLN A 147 3.07 -6.21 14.96
CA GLN A 147 4.10 -6.69 15.87
C GLN A 147 3.50 -6.94 17.25
N THR A 148 3.70 -8.15 17.78
CA THR A 148 3.31 -8.52 19.13
C THR A 148 4.26 -7.95 20.19
N PRO A 149 3.84 -7.87 21.47
CA PRO A 149 4.71 -7.37 22.54
C PRO A 149 6.01 -8.16 22.73
N ASP A 150 6.06 -9.43 22.29
CA ASP A 150 7.29 -10.27 22.31
C ASP A 150 8.15 -10.09 21.05
N GLY A 151 7.78 -9.13 20.16
CA GLY A 151 8.56 -8.73 18.99
C GLY A 151 8.35 -9.58 17.73
N LYS A 152 7.43 -10.53 17.75
CA LYS A 152 7.08 -11.30 16.54
C LYS A 152 6.24 -10.48 15.59
N GLU A 153 6.50 -10.62 14.30
CA GLU A 153 5.77 -9.94 13.24
C GLU A 153 4.84 -10.92 12.51
N TYR A 154 3.61 -10.48 12.28
CA TYR A 154 2.57 -11.23 11.57
C TYR A 154 2.00 -10.39 10.43
N ILE A 155 1.70 -11.03 9.31
CA ILE A 155 1.06 -10.39 8.16
C ILE A 155 -0.35 -10.93 8.01
N CYS A 156 -1.30 -10.02 7.83
CA CYS A 156 -2.68 -10.32 7.49
C CYS A 156 -3.02 -9.70 6.13
N VAL A 157 -3.63 -10.49 5.25
CA VAL A 157 -4.17 -10.02 3.97
C VAL A 157 -5.60 -10.51 3.81
N THR A 158 -6.52 -9.58 3.58
CA THR A 158 -7.93 -9.87 3.30
C THR A 158 -8.35 -9.30 1.97
N ALA A 159 -9.24 -9.99 1.26
CA ALA A 159 -9.81 -9.57 -0.01
C ALA A 159 -11.31 -9.88 -0.03
N GLY A 160 -12.06 -9.15 -0.85
CA GLY A 160 -13.50 -9.39 -1.03
C GLY A 160 -14.38 -8.93 0.12
N SER A 161 -13.87 -8.12 1.05
CA SER A 161 -14.72 -7.59 2.14
C SER A 161 -15.80 -6.67 1.58
N THR A 162 -17.00 -6.76 2.16
CA THR A 162 -18.21 -6.06 1.68
C THR A 162 -18.18 -4.55 1.89
N SER A 163 -17.27 -4.05 2.73
CA SER A 163 -17.05 -2.62 2.94
C SER A 163 -15.64 -2.34 3.45
N SER A 164 -15.21 -1.08 3.33
CA SER A 164 -13.91 -0.65 3.87
C SER A 164 -13.81 -0.77 5.40
N TRP A 165 -14.94 -0.66 6.13
CA TRP A 165 -14.98 -0.88 7.58
C TRP A 165 -14.93 -2.37 7.92
N ARG A 166 -15.66 -3.23 7.17
CA ARG A 166 -15.59 -4.68 7.38
C ARG A 166 -14.17 -5.18 7.18
N CYS A 167 -13.48 -4.68 6.16
CA CYS A 167 -12.08 -5.00 5.92
C CYS A 167 -11.17 -4.68 7.13
N ILE A 168 -11.42 -3.55 7.83
CA ILE A 168 -10.68 -3.21 9.07
C ILE A 168 -11.02 -4.20 10.19
N TYR A 169 -12.31 -4.49 10.42
CA TYR A 169 -12.72 -5.43 11.47
C TYR A 169 -12.25 -6.86 11.21
N ASP A 170 -12.15 -7.30 9.95
CA ASP A 170 -11.56 -8.60 9.61
C ASP A 170 -10.12 -8.70 10.13
N HIS A 171 -9.32 -7.62 10.00
CA HIS A 171 -7.96 -7.58 10.55
C HIS A 171 -7.93 -7.50 12.07
N VAL A 172 -8.87 -6.77 12.71
CA VAL A 172 -8.99 -6.76 14.19
C VAL A 172 -9.27 -8.18 14.68
N ASP A 173 -10.29 -8.84 14.13
CA ASP A 173 -10.70 -10.21 14.53
C ASP A 173 -9.54 -11.22 14.36
N ILE A 174 -8.74 -11.08 13.29
CA ILE A 174 -7.60 -11.99 13.02
C ILE A 174 -6.44 -11.75 13.98
N TYR A 175 -6.13 -10.48 14.31
CA TYR A 175 -5.03 -10.16 15.23
C TYR A 175 -5.39 -10.36 16.70
N ASP A 176 -6.69 -10.43 17.03
CA ASP A 176 -7.19 -10.72 18.37
C ASP A 176 -7.23 -12.25 18.66
N ALA A 177 -7.12 -13.09 17.63
CA ALA A 177 -7.21 -14.55 17.75
C ALA A 177 -5.88 -15.20 18.16
#